data_b14f4ae4515cb38b8623900bac334321
#
_entry.id   b14f4ae4515cb38b8623900bac334321
#
_cell.length_a   1.000
_cell.length_b   1.000
_cell.length_c   1.000
_cell.angle_alpha   90.00
_cell.angle_beta   90.00
_cell.angle_gamma   90.00
#
_symmetry.space_group_name_H-M   'P 1'
#
loop_
_entity.id
_entity.type
_entity.pdbx_description
1 polymer ?
#
loop_
_entity_poly.entity_id
_entity_poly.type
_entity_poly.pdbx_seq_one_letter_code
_entity_poly.pdbx_strand_id
1 'polypeptide(L)'
;HVDHGKTTLLDTICKTNNVSFEVGGITQTIAAHDIEIEYKSQKKRIIFLDTPGHEAFSDMRLRCVQITDLCILVVAADDSLQPQSIEAIHYIQKNNLPLIVAINKIDKLNSDILKVKEDLAKHNIISEKSGGTIPIIELSALTNKNIDNLLNRIISLAEFQELKANMQNNAIGSILDSYLDKTKGPVATILVKNGMLKVGDFIVVDNFISKIRAIVN
;
A
#
# COMPACT_ATOMS: atom_id res chain seq x y z
N HIS A 1 7.98 9.38 -1.11
CA HIS A 1 8.00 10.85 -1.18
C HIS A 1 6.81 11.37 -1.98
N VAL A 2 6.48 12.65 -1.82
CA VAL A 2 5.56 13.36 -2.71
C VAL A 2 6.17 13.32 -4.12
N ASP A 3 5.35 13.30 -5.16
CA ASP A 3 5.76 13.28 -6.58
C ASP A 3 6.56 12.05 -7.06
N HIS A 4 6.75 11.01 -6.26
CA HIS A 4 7.33 9.75 -6.75
C HIS A 4 6.34 8.91 -7.58
N GLY A 5 5.08 9.35 -7.68
CA GLY A 5 4.04 8.74 -8.49
C GLY A 5 3.34 7.54 -7.83
N LYS A 6 3.17 7.56 -6.50
CA LYS A 6 2.42 6.53 -5.76
C LYS A 6 0.98 6.45 -6.23
N THR A 7 0.24 7.55 -6.17
CA THR A 7 -1.16 7.62 -6.58
C THR A 7 -1.31 7.32 -8.07
N THR A 8 -0.40 7.84 -8.93
CA THR A 8 -0.39 7.49 -10.36
C THR A 8 -0.20 6.00 -10.59
N LEU A 9 0.71 5.35 -9.84
CA LEU A 9 0.92 3.91 -9.93
C LEU A 9 -0.35 3.16 -9.51
N LEU A 10 -0.99 3.60 -8.44
CA LEU A 10 -2.20 3.00 -7.94
C LEU A 10 -3.37 3.18 -8.93
N ASP A 11 -3.55 4.37 -9.48
CA ASP A 11 -4.54 4.64 -10.53
C ASP A 11 -4.34 3.73 -11.76
N THR A 12 -3.10 3.53 -12.17
CA THR A 12 -2.76 2.63 -13.27
C THR A 12 -3.14 1.18 -12.95
N ILE A 13 -2.87 0.73 -11.72
CA ILE A 13 -3.22 -0.62 -11.25
C ILE A 13 -4.74 -0.79 -11.14
N CYS A 14 -5.42 0.18 -10.53
CA CYS A 14 -6.87 0.14 -10.28
C CYS A 14 -7.70 0.55 -11.50
N LYS A 15 -7.07 1.07 -12.56
CA LYS A 15 -7.74 1.69 -13.72
C LYS A 15 -8.68 2.82 -13.32
N THR A 16 -8.27 3.63 -12.36
CA THR A 16 -8.98 4.79 -11.83
C THR A 16 -8.28 6.09 -12.23
N ASN A 17 -8.78 7.21 -11.79
CA ASN A 17 -8.19 8.53 -12.04
C ASN A 17 -8.26 9.42 -10.78
N ASN A 18 -7.81 8.90 -9.64
CA ASN A 18 -7.89 9.58 -8.35
C ASN A 18 -7.00 10.83 -8.31
N VAL A 19 -5.86 10.82 -8.99
CA VAL A 19 -4.95 11.98 -9.09
C VAL A 19 -5.69 13.24 -9.53
N SER A 20 -6.68 13.14 -10.43
CA SER A 20 -7.43 14.29 -10.92
C SER A 20 -8.44 14.86 -9.93
N PHE A 21 -8.80 14.11 -8.89
CA PHE A 21 -9.78 14.51 -7.87
C PHE A 21 -9.15 14.94 -6.54
N GLU A 22 -7.86 14.67 -6.33
CA GLU A 22 -7.15 15.08 -5.13
C GLU A 22 -6.81 16.57 -5.15
N VAL A 23 -7.12 17.27 -4.06
CA VAL A 23 -6.76 18.70 -3.92
C VAL A 23 -5.24 18.84 -3.87
N GLY A 24 -4.68 19.51 -4.88
CA GLY A 24 -3.23 19.65 -5.03
C GLY A 24 -2.51 18.38 -5.56
N GLY A 25 -3.26 17.34 -5.99
CA GLY A 25 -2.67 16.10 -6.51
C GLY A 25 -1.92 15.26 -5.48
N ILE A 26 -2.23 15.44 -4.17
CA ILE A 26 -1.58 14.73 -3.07
C ILE A 26 -2.61 13.99 -2.21
N THR A 27 -2.31 12.75 -1.86
CA THR A 27 -3.10 11.94 -0.93
C THR A 27 -2.99 12.52 0.48
N GLN A 28 -4.14 12.80 1.13
CA GLN A 28 -4.20 13.36 2.49
C GLN A 28 -4.81 12.41 3.52
N THR A 29 -5.52 11.37 3.07
CA THR A 29 -6.13 10.35 3.91
C THR A 29 -5.68 8.96 3.47
N ILE A 30 -5.81 7.96 4.32
CA ILE A 30 -5.56 6.57 3.91
C ILE A 30 -6.71 6.12 3.02
N ALA A 31 -6.42 5.87 1.73
CA ALA A 31 -7.37 5.31 0.80
C ALA A 31 -7.15 3.80 0.66
N ALA A 32 -8.24 3.03 0.68
CA ALA A 32 -8.22 1.59 0.46
C ALA A 32 -8.80 1.27 -0.92
N HIS A 33 -8.04 0.55 -1.74
CA HIS A 33 -8.45 0.15 -3.08
C HIS A 33 -8.46 -1.37 -3.18
N ASP A 34 -9.62 -1.91 -3.41
CA ASP A 34 -9.85 -3.36 -3.54
C ASP A 34 -9.85 -3.73 -5.01
N ILE A 35 -8.92 -4.57 -5.41
CA ILE A 35 -8.80 -5.04 -6.78
C ILE A 35 -8.77 -6.56 -6.87
N GLU A 36 -9.34 -7.07 -7.95
CA GLU A 36 -9.25 -8.48 -8.34
C GLU A 36 -8.37 -8.60 -9.58
N ILE A 37 -7.36 -9.43 -9.50
CA ILE A 37 -6.44 -9.72 -10.62
C ILE A 37 -6.40 -11.20 -10.90
N GLU A 38 -6.19 -11.55 -12.16
CA GLU A 38 -6.00 -12.94 -12.59
C GLU A 38 -4.52 -13.31 -12.51
N TYR A 39 -4.22 -14.37 -11.76
CA TYR A 39 -2.87 -14.92 -11.64
C TYR A 39 -2.91 -16.44 -11.73
N LYS A 40 -2.18 -17.03 -12.67
CA LYS A 40 -2.17 -18.49 -12.93
C LYS A 40 -3.59 -19.09 -13.03
N SER A 41 -4.47 -18.39 -13.77
CA SER A 41 -5.89 -18.77 -13.96
C SER A 41 -6.71 -18.80 -12.67
N GLN A 42 -6.27 -18.14 -11.63
CA GLN A 42 -7.00 -17.92 -10.39
C GLN A 42 -7.21 -16.43 -10.13
N LYS A 43 -8.39 -16.10 -9.64
CA LYS A 43 -8.70 -14.75 -9.17
C LYS A 43 -8.06 -14.53 -7.81
N LYS A 44 -7.25 -13.50 -7.70
CA LYS A 44 -6.61 -13.06 -6.46
C LYS A 44 -7.10 -11.66 -6.12
N ARG A 45 -7.52 -11.46 -4.89
CA ARG A 45 -7.99 -10.18 -4.37
C ARG A 45 -6.88 -9.52 -3.57
N ILE A 46 -6.61 -8.26 -3.86
CA ILE A 46 -5.59 -7.46 -3.18
C ILE A 46 -6.22 -6.15 -2.74
N ILE A 47 -5.96 -5.75 -1.50
CA ILE A 47 -6.33 -4.44 -0.98
C ILE A 47 -5.07 -3.59 -0.92
N PHE A 48 -5.02 -2.53 -1.73
CA PHE A 48 -3.97 -1.53 -1.64
C PHE A 48 -4.38 -0.43 -0.67
N LEU A 49 -3.46 -0.05 0.21
CA LEU A 49 -3.60 1.11 1.08
C LEU A 49 -2.68 2.20 0.57
N ASP A 50 -3.25 3.29 0.05
CA ASP A 50 -2.48 4.48 -0.30
C ASP A 50 -2.24 5.33 0.95
N THR A 51 -1.00 5.80 1.10
CA THR A 51 -0.58 6.58 2.25
C THR A 51 -0.06 7.94 1.81
N PRO A 52 -0.40 9.02 2.54
CA PRO A 52 0.15 10.33 2.26
C PRO A 52 1.67 10.35 2.24
N GLY A 53 2.24 10.99 1.23
CA GLY A 53 3.70 11.09 1.06
C GLY A 53 4.35 12.20 1.89
N HIS A 54 3.57 13.15 2.41
CA HIS A 54 4.08 14.30 3.12
C HIS A 54 4.58 13.94 4.54
N GLU A 55 5.59 14.65 5.03
CA GLU A 55 6.22 14.43 6.35
C GLU A 55 5.20 14.50 7.51
N ALA A 56 4.25 15.42 7.45
CA ALA A 56 3.21 15.59 8.45
C ALA A 56 2.36 14.34 8.74
N PHE A 57 2.43 13.31 7.89
CA PHE A 57 1.63 12.08 7.99
C PHE A 57 2.46 10.84 8.38
N SER A 58 3.54 11.01 9.15
CA SER A 58 4.39 9.90 9.62
C SER A 58 3.62 8.87 10.43
N ASP A 59 2.72 9.31 11.31
CA ASP A 59 1.89 8.39 12.13
C ASP A 59 0.93 7.55 11.27
N MET A 60 0.39 8.11 10.18
CA MET A 60 -0.45 7.36 9.24
C MET A 60 0.36 6.28 8.52
N ARG A 61 1.58 6.59 8.09
CA ARG A 61 2.48 5.59 7.49
C ARG A 61 2.82 4.47 8.48
N LEU A 62 3.12 4.82 9.73
CA LEU A 62 3.40 3.83 10.76
C LEU A 62 2.21 2.90 11.02
N ARG A 63 1.00 3.44 11.10
CA ARG A 63 -0.23 2.63 11.25
C ARG A 63 -0.41 1.69 10.07
N CYS A 64 -0.25 2.16 8.83
CA CYS A 64 -0.35 1.31 7.64
C CYS A 64 0.68 0.18 7.66
N VAL A 65 1.92 0.45 8.05
CA VAL A 65 2.97 -0.58 8.20
C VAL A 65 2.56 -1.68 9.19
N GLN A 66 1.87 -1.34 10.28
CA GLN A 66 1.43 -2.32 11.28
C GLN A 66 0.26 -3.20 10.84
N ILE A 67 -0.52 -2.75 9.87
CA ILE A 67 -1.74 -3.45 9.43
C ILE A 67 -1.60 -4.12 8.06
N THR A 68 -0.54 -3.85 7.31
CA THR A 68 -0.29 -4.46 5.99
C THR A 68 0.51 -5.74 6.10
N ASP A 69 0.36 -6.61 5.11
CA ASP A 69 1.10 -7.86 5.02
C ASP A 69 2.36 -7.72 4.15
N LEU A 70 2.41 -6.66 3.31
CA LEU A 70 3.51 -6.36 2.39
C LEU A 70 3.56 -4.86 2.11
N CYS A 71 4.76 -4.32 1.93
CA CYS A 71 4.97 -2.93 1.56
C CYS A 71 5.55 -2.80 0.15
N ILE A 72 5.11 -1.76 -0.57
CA ILE A 72 5.71 -1.32 -1.83
C ILE A 72 6.32 0.05 -1.62
N LEU A 73 7.63 0.14 -1.70
CA LEU A 73 8.34 1.41 -1.67
C LEU A 73 8.47 1.95 -3.09
N VAL A 74 7.82 3.07 -3.37
CA VAL A 74 7.89 3.74 -4.67
C VAL A 74 8.96 4.82 -4.63
N VAL A 75 9.95 4.72 -5.51
CA VAL A 75 11.04 5.68 -5.66
C VAL A 75 11.09 6.14 -7.11
N ALA A 76 11.19 7.44 -7.35
CA ALA A 76 11.31 7.98 -8.69
C ALA A 76 12.76 7.88 -9.18
N ALA A 77 12.95 7.41 -10.42
CA ALA A 77 14.27 7.22 -11.03
C ALA A 77 15.00 8.56 -11.31
N ASP A 78 14.25 9.65 -11.37
CA ASP A 78 14.76 11.00 -11.63
C ASP A 78 15.12 11.81 -10.37
N ASP A 79 14.72 11.31 -9.17
CA ASP A 79 14.85 12.06 -7.91
C ASP A 79 15.59 11.27 -6.80
N SER A 80 15.68 9.93 -6.95
CA SER A 80 16.30 9.01 -5.99
C SER A 80 15.63 9.00 -4.60
N LEU A 81 16.38 8.63 -3.54
CA LEU A 81 15.84 8.54 -2.19
C LEU A 81 15.72 9.91 -1.53
N GLN A 82 14.54 10.19 -1.01
CA GLN A 82 14.23 11.37 -0.24
C GLN A 82 14.05 11.04 1.25
N PRO A 83 14.11 12.02 2.17
CA PRO A 83 14.02 11.75 3.61
C PRO A 83 12.82 10.90 4.01
N GLN A 84 11.64 11.11 3.41
CA GLN A 84 10.43 10.32 3.69
C GLN A 84 10.56 8.87 3.18
N SER A 85 11.34 8.64 2.12
CA SER A 85 11.63 7.28 1.64
C SER A 85 12.51 6.54 2.64
N ILE A 86 13.50 7.22 3.22
CA ILE A 86 14.40 6.67 4.24
C ILE A 86 13.62 6.35 5.52
N GLU A 87 12.74 7.26 5.95
CA GLU A 87 11.84 7.04 7.08
C GLU A 87 10.96 5.79 6.86
N ALA A 88 10.35 5.65 5.68
CA ALA A 88 9.54 4.49 5.34
C ALA A 88 10.36 3.19 5.37
N ILE A 89 11.59 3.19 4.83
CA ILE A 89 12.51 2.04 4.91
C ILE A 89 12.75 1.64 6.36
N HIS A 90 13.01 2.61 7.23
CA HIS A 90 13.25 2.36 8.65
C HIS A 90 12.04 1.69 9.33
N TYR A 91 10.82 2.18 9.08
CA TYR A 91 9.60 1.57 9.62
C TYR A 91 9.38 0.15 9.11
N ILE A 92 9.60 -0.09 7.80
CA ILE A 92 9.45 -1.42 7.18
C ILE A 92 10.45 -2.41 7.79
N GLN A 93 11.72 -2.02 7.92
CA GLN A 93 12.77 -2.86 8.50
C GLN A 93 12.51 -3.16 9.98
N LYS A 94 12.12 -2.14 10.77
CA LYS A 94 11.80 -2.30 12.20
C LYS A 94 10.66 -3.30 12.44
N ASN A 95 9.69 -3.37 11.51
CA ASN A 95 8.55 -4.28 11.60
C ASN A 95 8.75 -5.60 10.83
N ASN A 96 9.94 -5.83 10.25
CA ASN A 96 10.25 -7.01 9.43
C ASN A 96 9.22 -7.29 8.34
N LEU A 97 8.65 -6.23 7.75
CA LEU A 97 7.67 -6.39 6.68
C LEU A 97 8.36 -6.75 5.36
N PRO A 98 7.76 -7.66 4.58
CA PRO A 98 8.18 -7.91 3.23
C PRO A 98 8.09 -6.64 2.39
N LEU A 99 9.16 -6.40 1.64
CA LEU A 99 9.33 -5.19 0.85
C LEU A 99 9.51 -5.52 -0.61
N ILE A 100 8.79 -4.80 -1.48
CA ILE A 100 9.08 -4.67 -2.91
C ILE A 100 9.46 -3.22 -3.17
N VAL A 101 10.51 -2.98 -3.93
CA VAL A 101 10.86 -1.63 -4.39
C VAL A 101 10.39 -1.46 -5.83
N ALA A 102 9.61 -0.42 -6.08
CA ALA A 102 9.18 0.01 -7.41
C ALA A 102 9.95 1.27 -7.80
N ILE A 103 10.93 1.15 -8.69
CA ILE A 103 11.62 2.31 -9.28
C ILE A 103 10.77 2.82 -10.42
N ASN A 104 10.05 3.92 -10.17
CA ASN A 104 9.10 4.51 -11.09
C ASN A 104 9.74 5.59 -11.97
N LYS A 105 9.02 6.01 -13.02
CA LYS A 105 9.42 7.07 -13.97
C LYS A 105 10.65 6.73 -14.80
N ILE A 106 10.85 5.46 -15.13
CA ILE A 106 11.97 5.02 -16.00
C ILE A 106 11.83 5.51 -17.45
N ASP A 107 10.69 6.12 -17.79
CA ASP A 107 10.41 6.77 -19.08
C ASP A 107 11.06 8.15 -19.20
N LYS A 108 11.49 8.77 -18.12
CA LYS A 108 12.12 10.08 -18.14
C LYS A 108 13.57 10.02 -18.64
N LEU A 109 13.98 11.03 -19.41
CA LEU A 109 15.34 11.14 -19.97
C LEU A 109 16.44 11.26 -18.90
N ASN A 110 16.12 11.87 -17.76
CA ASN A 110 17.02 12.07 -16.62
C ASN A 110 16.93 10.95 -15.57
N SER A 111 16.34 9.80 -15.91
CA SER A 111 16.26 8.66 -15.00
C SER A 111 17.64 8.03 -14.79
N ASP A 112 18.02 7.85 -13.52
CA ASP A 112 19.28 7.19 -13.10
C ASP A 112 18.97 6.04 -12.15
N ILE A 113 18.68 4.88 -12.74
CA ILE A 113 18.33 3.65 -12.01
C ILE A 113 19.52 3.12 -11.20
N LEU A 114 20.75 3.31 -11.69
CA LEU A 114 21.96 2.84 -10.99
C LEU A 114 22.16 3.61 -9.70
N LYS A 115 22.06 4.93 -9.76
CA LYS A 115 22.14 5.80 -8.58
C LYS A 115 21.08 5.44 -7.54
N VAL A 116 19.83 5.20 -7.95
CA VAL A 116 18.75 4.77 -7.04
C VAL A 116 19.10 3.46 -6.35
N LYS A 117 19.65 2.48 -7.08
CA LYS A 117 20.07 1.19 -6.50
C LYS A 117 21.24 1.33 -5.53
N GLU A 118 22.19 2.20 -5.84
CA GLU A 118 23.31 2.52 -4.94
C GLU A 118 22.82 3.18 -3.65
N ASP A 119 21.91 4.14 -3.77
CA ASP A 119 21.31 4.80 -2.61
C ASP A 119 20.49 3.83 -1.75
N LEU A 120 19.72 2.94 -2.37
CA LEU A 120 19.00 1.86 -1.67
C LEU A 120 19.96 0.93 -0.92
N ALA A 121 21.10 0.56 -1.54
CA ALA A 121 22.08 -0.31 -0.93
C ALA A 121 22.72 0.29 0.35
N LYS A 122 22.87 1.62 0.43
CA LYS A 122 23.33 2.33 1.64
C LYS A 122 22.37 2.11 2.84
N HIS A 123 21.13 1.77 2.57
CA HIS A 123 20.09 1.47 3.57
C HIS A 123 19.81 -0.03 3.70
N ASN A 124 20.73 -0.89 3.27
CA ASN A 124 20.62 -2.36 3.29
C ASN A 124 19.45 -2.90 2.42
N ILE A 125 19.03 -2.15 1.39
CA ILE A 125 18.07 -2.60 0.40
C ILE A 125 18.81 -3.10 -0.83
N ILE A 126 19.15 -4.39 -0.84
CA ILE A 126 19.94 -5.01 -1.91
C ILE A 126 19.03 -5.86 -2.79
N SER A 127 19.12 -5.64 -4.10
CA SER A 127 18.34 -6.37 -5.10
C SER A 127 18.67 -7.87 -5.12
N GLU A 128 17.66 -8.72 -5.34
CA GLU A 128 17.85 -10.15 -5.62
C GLU A 128 18.88 -10.38 -6.75
N LYS A 129 18.88 -9.54 -7.79
CA LYS A 129 19.85 -9.62 -8.90
C LYS A 129 21.29 -9.32 -8.50
N SER A 130 21.49 -8.65 -7.37
CA SER A 130 22.79 -8.28 -6.82
C SER A 130 23.17 -9.12 -5.59
N GLY A 131 22.51 -10.28 -5.39
CA GLY A 131 22.77 -11.18 -4.28
C GLY A 131 22.04 -10.84 -2.98
N GLY A 132 21.11 -9.88 -3.01
CA GLY A 132 20.22 -9.56 -1.89
C GLY A 132 18.94 -10.39 -1.90
N THR A 133 17.93 -9.93 -1.13
CA THR A 133 16.67 -10.62 -0.95
C THR A 133 15.45 -9.79 -1.37
N ILE A 134 15.66 -8.53 -1.75
CA ILE A 134 14.57 -7.59 -2.00
C ILE A 134 14.28 -7.48 -3.50
N PRO A 135 13.04 -7.75 -3.94
CA PRO A 135 12.65 -7.53 -5.32
C PRO A 135 12.67 -6.04 -5.66
N ILE A 136 13.40 -5.67 -6.69
CA ILE A 136 13.42 -4.31 -7.24
C ILE A 136 12.87 -4.38 -8.66
N ILE A 137 11.78 -3.64 -8.92
CA ILE A 137 11.09 -3.61 -10.20
C ILE A 137 11.19 -2.20 -10.77
N GLU A 138 11.73 -2.11 -11.95
CA GLU A 138 11.85 -0.89 -12.74
C GLU A 138 10.59 -0.74 -13.59
N LEU A 139 9.83 0.33 -13.40
CA LEU A 139 8.53 0.51 -14.04
C LEU A 139 8.25 1.99 -14.40
N SER A 140 7.27 2.17 -15.25
CA SER A 140 6.66 3.48 -15.48
C SER A 140 5.14 3.36 -15.31
N ALA A 141 4.61 4.02 -14.30
CA ALA A 141 3.17 4.12 -14.10
C ALA A 141 2.49 4.89 -15.25
N LEU A 142 3.14 5.93 -15.76
CA LEU A 142 2.60 6.75 -16.84
C LEU A 142 2.44 5.98 -18.16
N THR A 143 3.43 5.16 -18.52
CA THR A 143 3.42 4.38 -19.78
C THR A 143 2.93 2.94 -19.60
N ASN A 144 2.46 2.59 -18.42
CA ASN A 144 2.00 1.22 -18.06
C ASN A 144 3.09 0.14 -18.26
N LYS A 145 4.37 0.52 -18.17
CA LYS A 145 5.48 -0.40 -18.39
C LYS A 145 5.80 -1.18 -17.13
N ASN A 146 5.89 -2.51 -17.22
CA ASN A 146 6.25 -3.44 -16.14
C ASN A 146 5.27 -3.47 -14.94
N ILE A 147 4.03 -2.98 -15.08
CA ILE A 147 3.01 -3.04 -14.03
C ILE A 147 2.62 -4.50 -13.74
N ASP A 148 2.42 -5.31 -14.77
CA ASP A 148 2.10 -6.74 -14.60
C ASP A 148 3.21 -7.49 -13.85
N ASN A 149 4.49 -7.13 -14.07
CA ASN A 149 5.61 -7.71 -13.34
C ASN A 149 5.53 -7.36 -11.84
N LEU A 150 5.13 -6.14 -11.51
CA LEU A 150 4.91 -5.73 -10.12
C LEU A 150 3.78 -6.55 -9.49
N LEU A 151 2.63 -6.65 -10.15
CA LEU A 151 1.47 -7.41 -9.65
C LEU A 151 1.79 -8.90 -9.46
N ASN A 152 2.46 -9.52 -10.43
CA ASN A 152 2.90 -10.90 -10.33
C ASN A 152 3.86 -11.11 -9.14
N ARG A 153 4.75 -10.15 -8.90
CA ARG A 153 5.69 -10.23 -7.79
C ARG A 153 5.02 -10.06 -6.44
N ILE A 154 4.04 -9.17 -6.33
CA ILE A 154 3.21 -8.99 -5.13
C ILE A 154 2.54 -10.32 -4.76
N ILE A 155 1.86 -10.95 -5.71
CA ILE A 155 1.16 -12.22 -5.46
C ILE A 155 2.15 -13.34 -5.10
N SER A 156 3.25 -13.46 -5.83
CA SER A 156 4.26 -14.47 -5.55
C SER A 156 4.83 -14.34 -4.13
N LEU A 157 5.07 -13.11 -3.67
CA LEU A 157 5.57 -12.86 -2.33
C LEU A 157 4.49 -13.13 -1.26
N ALA A 158 3.23 -12.77 -1.55
CA ALA A 158 2.10 -13.07 -0.67
C ALA A 158 1.83 -14.58 -0.55
N GLU A 159 1.98 -15.33 -1.64
CA GLU A 159 1.88 -16.81 -1.61
C GLU A 159 2.99 -17.43 -0.75
N PHE A 160 4.20 -16.90 -0.83
CA PHE A 160 5.33 -17.37 0.00
C PHE A 160 5.09 -17.14 1.49
N GLN A 161 4.34 -16.13 1.86
CA GLN A 161 3.98 -15.81 3.25
C GLN A 161 2.86 -16.67 3.82
N GLU A 162 2.22 -17.51 3.00
CA GLU A 162 1.10 -18.35 3.40
C GLU A 162 0.00 -17.61 4.18
N LEU A 163 -0.36 -16.41 3.75
CA LEU A 163 -1.39 -15.59 4.40
C LEU A 163 -2.72 -16.36 4.47
N LYS A 164 -3.27 -16.52 5.66
CA LYS A 164 -4.49 -17.30 5.91
C LYS A 164 -5.47 -16.49 6.75
N ALA A 165 -6.76 -16.60 6.44
CA ALA A 165 -7.85 -16.06 7.24
C ALA A 165 -8.97 -17.10 7.37
N ASN A 166 -9.63 -17.13 8.53
CA ASN A 166 -10.76 -18.00 8.76
C ASN A 166 -12.05 -17.17 8.82
N MET A 167 -12.90 -17.31 7.82
CA MET A 167 -14.18 -16.59 7.71
C MET A 167 -15.21 -16.99 8.78
N GLN A 168 -15.02 -18.10 9.47
CA GLN A 168 -15.96 -18.54 10.52
C GLN A 168 -15.65 -17.93 11.89
N ASN A 169 -14.52 -17.28 12.04
CA ASN A 169 -14.16 -16.60 13.28
C ASN A 169 -14.91 -15.27 13.44
N ASN A 170 -14.90 -14.75 14.66
CA ASN A 170 -15.29 -13.36 14.92
C ASN A 170 -14.38 -12.42 14.12
N ALA A 171 -14.94 -11.34 13.63
CA ALA A 171 -14.18 -10.36 12.86
C ALA A 171 -13.10 -9.70 13.74
N ILE A 172 -11.89 -9.67 13.21
CA ILE A 172 -10.76 -8.90 13.75
C ILE A 172 -10.25 -8.00 12.62
N GLY A 173 -10.08 -6.73 12.91
CA GLY A 173 -9.64 -5.76 11.92
C GLY A 173 -9.08 -4.50 12.55
N SER A 174 -8.71 -3.57 11.69
CA SER A 174 -8.18 -2.26 12.07
C SER A 174 -9.04 -1.15 11.49
N ILE A 175 -9.25 -0.10 12.27
CA ILE A 175 -9.90 1.13 11.79
C ILE A 175 -8.85 1.95 11.05
N LEU A 176 -9.10 2.22 9.76
CA LEU A 176 -8.23 3.04 8.92
C LEU A 176 -8.52 4.53 9.12
N ASP A 177 -9.82 4.86 9.15
CA ASP A 177 -10.32 6.22 9.28
C ASP A 177 -11.70 6.23 9.92
N SER A 178 -12.08 7.36 10.53
CA SER A 178 -13.42 7.56 11.08
C SER A 178 -13.82 9.03 11.03
N TYR A 179 -15.08 9.27 10.70
CA TYR A 179 -15.64 10.62 10.61
C TYR A 179 -17.11 10.64 10.99
N LEU A 180 -17.62 11.83 11.28
CA LEU A 180 -19.03 12.06 11.57
C LEU A 180 -19.72 12.55 10.30
N ASP A 181 -20.50 11.67 9.67
CA ASP A 181 -21.37 12.04 8.54
C ASP A 181 -22.65 12.72 9.05
N LYS A 182 -23.07 13.80 8.37
CA LYS A 182 -24.26 14.58 8.78
C LYS A 182 -25.58 13.78 8.69
N THR A 183 -25.61 12.76 7.84
CA THR A 183 -26.84 11.97 7.58
C THR A 183 -26.75 10.57 8.17
N LYS A 184 -25.58 9.93 8.09
CA LYS A 184 -25.34 8.55 8.52
C LYS A 184 -24.88 8.45 9.98
N GLY A 185 -24.45 9.56 10.59
CA GLY A 185 -23.83 9.57 11.92
C GLY A 185 -22.37 9.12 11.88
N PRO A 186 -21.85 8.48 12.94
CA PRO A 186 -20.46 7.99 12.95
C PRO A 186 -20.24 6.92 11.89
N VAL A 187 -19.24 7.13 11.04
CA VAL A 187 -18.80 6.21 9.98
C VAL A 187 -17.34 5.85 10.22
N ALA A 188 -16.99 4.59 10.06
CA ALA A 188 -15.62 4.13 10.14
C ALA A 188 -15.28 3.24 8.94
N THR A 189 -14.10 3.42 8.37
CA THR A 189 -13.50 2.53 7.39
C THR A 189 -12.70 1.46 8.12
N ILE A 190 -13.08 0.20 7.95
CA ILE A 190 -12.49 -0.92 8.67
C ILE A 190 -11.84 -1.89 7.69
N LEU A 191 -10.57 -2.21 7.91
CA LEU A 191 -9.88 -3.31 7.24
C LEU A 191 -10.06 -4.58 8.08
N VAL A 192 -10.88 -5.52 7.59
CA VAL A 192 -11.10 -6.82 8.26
C VAL A 192 -9.98 -7.78 7.85
N LYS A 193 -9.18 -8.24 8.83
CA LYS A 193 -8.06 -9.16 8.61
C LYS A 193 -8.44 -10.64 8.80
N ASN A 194 -9.39 -10.92 9.66
CA ASN A 194 -9.85 -12.26 9.93
C ASN A 194 -11.34 -12.26 10.29
N GLY A 195 -12.03 -13.36 10.04
CA GLY A 195 -13.45 -13.48 10.33
C GLY A 195 -14.35 -12.75 9.32
N MET A 196 -15.59 -12.56 9.69
CA MET A 196 -16.61 -11.89 8.89
C MET A 196 -17.37 -10.88 9.75
N LEU A 197 -17.59 -9.69 9.23
CA LEU A 197 -18.36 -8.63 9.85
C LEU A 197 -19.71 -8.50 9.17
N LYS A 198 -20.80 -8.41 9.94
CA LYS A 198 -22.19 -8.33 9.43
C LYS A 198 -22.93 -7.16 10.04
N VAL A 199 -23.96 -6.68 9.34
CA VAL A 199 -24.91 -5.74 9.91
C VAL A 199 -25.60 -6.36 11.10
N GLY A 200 -25.65 -5.64 12.21
CA GLY A 200 -26.22 -6.12 13.48
C GLY A 200 -25.19 -6.67 14.47
N ASP A 201 -23.94 -6.94 14.02
CA ASP A 201 -22.87 -7.35 14.91
C ASP A 201 -22.47 -6.23 15.89
N PHE A 202 -21.94 -6.62 17.04
CA PHE A 202 -21.32 -5.72 17.99
C PHE A 202 -19.81 -5.69 17.73
N ILE A 203 -19.24 -4.49 17.63
CA ILE A 203 -17.80 -4.25 17.59
C ILE A 203 -17.33 -3.67 18.91
N VAL A 204 -16.15 -4.07 19.31
CA VAL A 204 -15.42 -3.53 20.47
C VAL A 204 -14.18 -2.82 19.95
N VAL A 205 -14.05 -1.55 20.29
CA VAL A 205 -12.90 -0.71 19.95
C VAL A 205 -12.41 -0.09 21.24
N ASP A 206 -11.26 -0.51 21.70
CA ASP A 206 -10.74 -0.17 23.04
C ASP A 206 -11.79 -0.46 24.13
N ASN A 207 -12.31 0.60 24.76
CA ASN A 207 -13.32 0.52 25.81
C ASN A 207 -14.76 0.81 25.32
N PHE A 208 -14.94 0.95 24.00
CA PHE A 208 -16.25 1.27 23.42
C PHE A 208 -16.86 0.06 22.74
N ILE A 209 -18.16 -0.12 22.95
CA ILE A 209 -18.96 -1.13 22.27
C ILE A 209 -19.98 -0.40 21.39
N SER A 210 -20.06 -0.78 20.13
CA SER A 210 -21.03 -0.24 19.19
C SER A 210 -21.65 -1.33 18.33
N LYS A 211 -22.90 -1.10 17.91
CA LYS A 211 -23.60 -2.00 16.99
C LYS A 211 -23.49 -1.49 15.56
N ILE A 212 -23.16 -2.38 14.63
CA ILE A 212 -23.11 -2.06 13.20
C ILE A 212 -24.53 -1.88 12.67
N ARG A 213 -24.83 -0.70 12.15
CA ARG A 213 -26.14 -0.35 11.58
C ARG A 213 -26.21 -0.61 10.08
N ALA A 214 -25.10 -0.34 9.38
CA ALA A 214 -24.97 -0.54 7.93
C ALA A 214 -23.51 -0.85 7.58
N ILE A 215 -23.30 -1.56 6.49
CA ILE A 215 -22.00 -1.80 5.87
C ILE A 215 -22.12 -1.34 4.42
N VAL A 216 -21.16 -0.57 3.96
CA VAL A 216 -21.02 -0.12 2.57
C VAL A 216 -19.64 -0.57 2.11
N ASN A 217 -19.59 -1.27 0.99
CA ASN A 217 -18.35 -1.69 0.30
C ASN A 217 -18.02 -0.70 -0.80
#